data_7f069f3df48f04b35ca41528025e0556
#
_entry.id   7f069f3df48f04b35ca41528025e0556
#
_cell.length_a   1.000
_cell.length_b   1.000
_cell.length_c   1.000
_cell.angle_alpha   90.00
_cell.angle_beta   90.00
_cell.angle_gamma   90.00
#
_symmetry.space_group_name_H-M   'P 1'
#
loop_
_entity.id
_entity.type
_entity.pdbx_description
1 polymer ?
#
loop_
_entity_poly.entity_id
_entity_poly.type
_entity_poly.pdbx_seq_one_letter_code
_entity_poly.pdbx_strand_id
1 'polypeptide(L)'
;YANVVFSYGTERFIKKASELGMDGLILPDIPYEEKDEFDGICKKYDLDLVSMIAPTSHDRISMIAKEANGFIYCVSSLGVTGTRSKITTDIGAMTKLVKAVTDTPCAIGFGISTPEQAKEMAAHADGVIVGSAIVKLCAKYGRDCVPYIKDYVASMKDAIR
;
A
#
# COMPACT_ATOMS: atom_id res chain seq x y z
N TYR A 1 -0.93 -3.07 12.18
CA TYR A 1 -0.11 -2.14 12.97
C TYR A 1 0.99 -2.90 13.70
N ALA A 2 2.15 -2.26 13.90
CA ALA A 2 3.33 -2.86 14.51
C ALA A 2 3.07 -3.42 15.91
N ASN A 3 2.26 -2.74 16.73
CA ASN A 3 1.91 -3.21 18.06
C ASN A 3 1.26 -4.60 18.07
N VAL A 4 0.51 -4.97 17.03
CA VAL A 4 -0.07 -6.32 16.89
C VAL A 4 1.03 -7.34 16.64
N VAL A 5 1.99 -7.01 15.77
CA VAL A 5 3.13 -7.86 15.45
C VAL A 5 4.03 -8.05 16.67
N PHE A 6 4.34 -6.96 17.39
CA PHE A 6 5.10 -7.01 18.63
C PHE A 6 4.42 -7.85 19.71
N SER A 7 3.11 -7.68 19.92
CA SER A 7 2.36 -8.42 20.94
C SER A 7 2.31 -9.91 20.65
N TYR A 8 2.29 -10.31 19.38
CA TYR A 8 2.36 -11.71 18.97
C TYR A 8 3.79 -12.28 19.10
N GLY A 9 4.79 -11.44 19.06
CA GLY A 9 6.21 -11.72 18.93
C GLY A 9 6.66 -11.62 17.49
N THR A 10 7.50 -10.62 17.19
CA THR A 10 7.86 -10.20 15.81
C THR A 10 8.34 -11.37 14.95
N GLU A 11 9.35 -12.12 15.40
CA GLU A 11 9.86 -13.27 14.64
C GLU A 11 8.83 -14.38 14.47
N ARG A 12 8.07 -14.67 15.54
CA ARG A 12 7.02 -15.69 15.50
C ARG A 12 5.92 -15.33 14.51
N PHE A 13 5.54 -14.05 14.44
CA PHE A 13 4.53 -13.54 13.52
C PHE A 13 5.00 -13.66 12.07
N ILE A 14 6.20 -13.14 11.77
CA ILE A 14 6.79 -13.13 10.42
C ILE A 14 7.01 -14.56 9.92
N LYS A 15 7.59 -15.43 10.75
CA LYS A 15 7.74 -16.85 10.43
C LYS A 15 6.39 -17.50 10.09
N LYS A 16 5.35 -17.23 10.91
CA LYS A 16 4.02 -17.78 10.67
C LYS A 16 3.38 -17.25 9.41
N ALA A 17 3.58 -15.97 9.08
CA ALA A 17 3.12 -15.37 7.84
C ALA A 17 3.76 -16.05 6.62
N SER A 18 5.08 -16.26 6.64
CA SER A 18 5.80 -17.00 5.59
C SER A 18 5.29 -18.42 5.41
N GLU A 19 5.13 -19.20 6.51
CA GLU A 19 4.58 -20.55 6.48
C GLU A 19 3.17 -20.63 5.87
N LEU A 20 2.40 -19.54 5.94
CA LEU A 20 1.05 -19.44 5.37
C LEU A 20 1.05 -18.90 3.93
N GLY A 21 2.23 -18.68 3.33
CA GLY A 21 2.37 -18.20 1.96
C GLY A 21 2.06 -16.71 1.77
N MET A 22 2.28 -15.88 2.79
CA MET A 22 2.23 -14.43 2.66
C MET A 22 3.50 -13.94 1.97
N ASP A 23 3.38 -12.97 1.06
CA ASP A 23 4.49 -12.43 0.29
C ASP A 23 5.17 -11.24 1.00
N GLY A 24 4.47 -10.53 1.88
CA GLY A 24 5.03 -9.38 2.58
C GLY A 24 4.13 -8.77 3.62
N LEU A 25 4.63 -7.72 4.27
CA LEU A 25 3.94 -6.96 5.30
C LEU A 25 3.87 -5.47 4.95
N ILE A 26 2.73 -4.86 5.24
CA ILE A 26 2.55 -3.40 5.25
C ILE A 26 2.38 -2.98 6.71
N LEU A 27 3.33 -2.20 7.23
CA LEU A 27 3.31 -1.66 8.60
C LEU A 27 3.25 -0.12 8.53
N PRO A 28 2.04 0.48 8.50
CA PRO A 28 1.87 1.89 8.18
C PRO A 28 2.31 2.83 9.32
N ASP A 29 2.55 2.32 10.49
CA ASP A 29 2.95 3.04 11.70
C ASP A 29 4.44 2.90 12.06
N ILE A 30 5.24 2.23 11.20
CA ILE A 30 6.70 2.16 11.35
C ILE A 30 7.35 3.24 10.48
N PRO A 31 8.09 4.20 11.07
CA PRO A 31 8.89 5.14 10.32
C PRO A 31 10.08 4.41 9.65
N TYR A 32 10.59 5.01 8.57
CA TYR A 32 11.71 4.42 7.82
C TYR A 32 12.94 4.15 8.71
N GLU A 33 13.20 4.99 9.67
CA GLU A 33 14.34 4.90 10.59
C GLU A 33 14.26 3.69 11.54
N GLU A 34 13.07 3.14 11.75
CA GLU A 34 12.82 1.99 12.64
C GLU A 34 12.55 0.70 11.86
N LYS A 35 12.61 0.74 10.53
CA LYS A 35 12.30 -0.43 9.67
C LYS A 35 13.18 -1.63 9.96
N ASP A 36 14.43 -1.42 10.38
CA ASP A 36 15.41 -2.49 10.60
C ASP A 36 14.98 -3.47 11.71
N GLU A 37 14.09 -3.05 12.62
CA GLU A 37 13.49 -3.94 13.62
C GLU A 37 12.65 -5.07 13.00
N PHE A 38 12.18 -4.88 11.77
CA PHE A 38 11.35 -5.84 11.02
C PHE A 38 12.05 -6.37 9.78
N ASP A 39 12.76 -5.54 9.04
CA ASP A 39 13.31 -5.83 7.71
C ASP A 39 14.27 -7.03 7.73
N GLY A 40 15.17 -7.08 8.71
CA GLY A 40 16.09 -8.20 8.87
C GLY A 40 15.38 -9.54 9.12
N ILE A 41 14.27 -9.51 9.87
CA ILE A 41 13.46 -10.71 10.15
C ILE A 41 12.61 -11.06 8.93
N CYS A 42 12.03 -10.08 8.24
CA CYS A 42 11.28 -10.31 6.99
C CYS A 42 12.17 -10.99 5.94
N LYS A 43 13.38 -10.47 5.71
CA LYS A 43 14.37 -11.07 4.78
C LYS A 43 14.75 -12.50 5.15
N LYS A 44 14.89 -12.80 6.45
CA LYS A 44 15.20 -14.15 6.94
C LYS A 44 14.13 -15.18 6.54
N TYR A 45 12.88 -14.76 6.42
CA TYR A 45 11.72 -15.61 6.11
C TYR A 45 11.14 -15.36 4.73
N ASP A 46 11.88 -14.70 3.85
CA ASP A 46 11.50 -14.41 2.45
C ASP A 46 10.17 -13.63 2.33
N LEU A 47 9.99 -12.63 3.21
CA LEU A 47 8.88 -11.69 3.14
C LEU A 47 9.39 -10.29 2.78
N ASP A 48 8.65 -9.56 1.94
CA ASP A 48 8.90 -8.15 1.69
C ASP A 48 8.32 -7.27 2.82
N LEU A 49 9.13 -6.37 3.35
CA LEU A 49 8.62 -5.25 4.13
C LEU A 49 8.30 -4.10 3.17
N VAL A 50 7.03 -3.92 2.86
CA VAL A 50 6.56 -2.94 1.86
C VAL A 50 6.85 -1.52 2.32
N SER A 51 7.66 -0.81 1.55
CA SER A 51 8.01 0.59 1.83
C SER A 51 6.83 1.52 1.53
N MET A 52 6.53 2.41 2.47
CA MET A 52 5.49 3.44 2.31
C MET A 52 6.12 4.81 2.10
N ILE A 53 5.67 5.52 1.06
CA ILE A 53 6.11 6.87 0.73
C ILE A 53 4.92 7.82 0.80
N ALA A 54 5.01 8.83 1.66
CA ALA A 54 4.08 9.93 1.77
C ALA A 54 4.68 11.21 1.17
N PRO A 55 3.88 12.23 0.86
CA PRO A 55 4.38 13.53 0.41
C PRO A 55 5.33 14.13 1.44
N THR A 56 6.61 14.22 1.09
CA THR A 56 7.70 14.70 1.96
C THR A 56 8.84 15.25 1.10
N SER A 57 10.03 15.45 1.66
CA SER A 57 11.21 15.94 0.91
C SER A 57 11.69 14.97 -0.17
N HIS A 58 12.26 15.51 -1.25
CA HIS A 58 12.81 14.71 -2.36
C HIS A 58 13.85 13.70 -1.89
N ASP A 59 14.77 14.12 -1.00
CA ASP A 59 15.84 13.26 -0.50
C ASP A 59 15.28 12.05 0.26
N ARG A 60 14.26 12.27 1.08
CA ARG A 60 13.60 11.21 1.84
C ARG A 60 12.87 10.22 0.92
N ILE A 61 12.14 10.71 -0.08
CA ILE A 61 11.48 9.87 -1.08
C ILE A 61 12.51 9.00 -1.80
N SER A 62 13.61 9.59 -2.27
CA SER A 62 14.67 8.89 -2.99
C SER A 62 15.38 7.86 -2.11
N MET A 63 15.63 8.18 -0.86
CA MET A 63 16.25 7.27 0.11
C MET A 63 15.40 6.02 0.35
N ILE A 64 14.11 6.21 0.64
CA ILE A 64 13.18 5.10 0.88
C ILE A 64 13.01 4.24 -0.38
N ALA A 65 12.86 4.87 -1.55
CA ALA A 65 12.61 4.18 -2.81
C ALA A 65 13.78 3.28 -3.24
N LYS A 66 15.03 3.70 -3.02
CA LYS A 66 16.24 2.93 -3.37
C LYS A 66 16.35 1.58 -2.64
N GLU A 67 15.79 1.48 -1.45
CA GLU A 67 15.89 0.29 -0.61
C GLU A 67 14.60 -0.54 -0.62
N ALA A 68 13.59 -0.12 -1.40
CA ALA A 68 12.30 -0.78 -1.43
C ALA A 68 12.35 -2.12 -2.17
N ASN A 69 11.64 -3.11 -1.63
CA ASN A 69 11.44 -4.42 -2.22
C ASN A 69 9.95 -4.69 -2.47
N GLY A 70 9.63 -5.67 -3.31
CA GLY A 70 8.27 -6.03 -3.67
C GLY A 70 7.57 -4.92 -4.45
N PHE A 71 6.91 -4.02 -3.76
CA PHE A 71 6.36 -2.80 -4.33
C PHE A 71 6.43 -1.62 -3.35
N ILE A 72 6.24 -0.40 -3.87
CA ILE A 72 6.20 0.82 -3.06
C ILE A 72 4.76 1.29 -2.92
N TYR A 73 4.31 1.46 -1.68
CA TYR A 73 3.00 2.04 -1.39
C TYR A 73 3.09 3.57 -1.35
N CYS A 74 2.63 4.22 -2.41
CA CYS A 74 2.56 5.68 -2.48
C CYS A 74 1.26 6.19 -1.83
N VAL A 75 1.38 6.93 -0.73
CA VAL A 75 0.25 7.49 0.00
C VAL A 75 -0.19 8.80 -0.66
N SER A 76 -1.43 8.87 -1.15
CA SER A 76 -1.94 10.03 -1.89
C SER A 76 -2.24 11.26 -1.01
N SER A 77 -2.22 11.13 0.31
CA SER A 77 -2.41 12.26 1.21
C SER A 77 -1.91 11.95 2.62
N LEU A 78 -1.48 12.99 3.35
CA LEU A 78 -1.26 12.91 4.78
C LEU A 78 -2.63 12.85 5.48
N GLY A 79 -3.01 11.70 6.03
CA GLY A 79 -4.27 11.58 6.75
C GLY A 79 -4.74 10.16 6.99
N VAL A 80 -5.85 10.06 7.71
CA VAL A 80 -6.45 8.80 8.13
C VAL A 80 -7.13 8.03 6.99
N THR A 81 -7.28 6.73 7.18
CA THR A 81 -7.99 5.81 6.29
C THR A 81 -9.43 6.27 6.03
N GLY A 82 -9.90 6.16 4.79
CA GLY A 82 -11.29 6.48 4.42
C GLY A 82 -11.43 6.75 2.93
N THR A 83 -12.68 6.93 2.47
CA THR A 83 -12.97 7.35 1.10
C THR A 83 -13.00 8.88 1.01
N ARG A 84 -12.45 9.48 -0.05
CA ARG A 84 -12.38 10.92 -0.25
C ARG A 84 -12.96 11.32 -1.61
N SER A 85 -13.53 12.52 -1.66
CA SER A 85 -14.07 13.10 -2.91
C SER A 85 -12.99 13.81 -3.74
N LYS A 86 -11.86 14.23 -3.11
CA LYS A 86 -10.78 14.95 -3.80
C LYS A 86 -9.42 14.56 -3.23
N ILE A 87 -8.47 14.28 -4.11
CA ILE A 87 -7.04 14.06 -3.80
C ILE A 87 -6.31 15.35 -4.18
N THR A 88 -5.63 15.99 -3.21
CA THR A 88 -5.00 17.31 -3.39
C THR A 88 -3.48 17.24 -3.51
N THR A 89 -2.88 16.09 -3.31
CA THR A 89 -1.43 15.90 -3.39
C THR A 89 -0.98 15.80 -4.85
N ASP A 90 0.16 16.40 -5.18
CA ASP A 90 0.80 16.18 -6.49
C ASP A 90 1.47 14.79 -6.52
N ILE A 91 0.64 13.80 -6.79
CA ILE A 91 1.04 12.40 -6.89
C ILE A 91 1.99 12.18 -8.06
N GLY A 92 1.77 12.89 -9.17
CA GLY A 92 2.61 12.77 -10.37
C GLY A 92 4.06 13.18 -10.09
N ALA A 93 4.28 14.26 -9.33
CA ALA A 93 5.63 14.65 -8.92
C ALA A 93 6.28 13.61 -8.00
N MET A 94 5.53 13.09 -7.02
CA MET A 94 6.05 12.08 -6.09
C MET A 94 6.43 10.78 -6.78
N THR A 95 5.58 10.24 -7.65
CA THR A 95 5.87 8.99 -8.38
C THR A 95 7.01 9.14 -9.38
N LYS A 96 7.18 10.31 -10.00
CA LYS A 96 8.35 10.61 -10.83
C LYS A 96 9.65 10.55 -10.04
N LEU A 97 9.68 11.05 -8.81
CA LEU A 97 10.85 10.95 -7.93
C LEU A 97 11.17 9.49 -7.57
N VAL A 98 10.14 8.68 -7.29
CA VAL A 98 10.30 7.25 -7.05
C VAL A 98 10.91 6.58 -8.27
N LYS A 99 10.30 6.73 -9.45
CA LYS A 99 10.73 6.10 -10.70
C LYS A 99 12.09 6.59 -11.21
N ALA A 100 12.57 7.73 -10.74
CA ALA A 100 13.92 8.22 -11.07
C ALA A 100 15.05 7.44 -10.39
N VAL A 101 14.76 6.67 -9.36
CA VAL A 101 15.77 6.03 -8.51
C VAL A 101 15.61 4.51 -8.36
N THR A 102 14.47 3.94 -8.79
CA THR A 102 14.21 2.50 -8.72
C THR A 102 13.21 2.05 -9.79
N ASP A 103 13.35 0.80 -10.22
CA ASP A 103 12.39 0.10 -11.09
C ASP A 103 11.33 -0.66 -10.27
N THR A 104 11.42 -0.64 -8.93
CA THR A 104 10.42 -1.26 -8.05
C THR A 104 9.03 -0.68 -8.34
N PRO A 105 8.02 -1.52 -8.64
CA PRO A 105 6.68 -1.03 -8.95
C PRO A 105 6.11 -0.18 -7.84
N CYS A 106 5.37 0.87 -8.19
CA CYS A 106 4.68 1.69 -7.21
C CYS A 106 3.15 1.66 -7.40
N ALA A 107 2.42 1.58 -6.30
CA ALA A 107 0.97 1.63 -6.28
C ALA A 107 0.47 2.77 -5.39
N ILE A 108 -0.51 3.52 -5.89
CA ILE A 108 -1.09 4.66 -5.16
C ILE A 108 -2.28 4.20 -4.35
N GLY A 109 -2.30 4.53 -3.06
CA GLY A 109 -3.39 4.23 -2.14
C GLY A 109 -3.86 5.45 -1.36
N PHE A 110 -4.87 5.24 -0.52
CA PHE A 110 -5.60 6.21 0.29
C PHE A 110 -6.64 7.06 -0.47
N GLY A 111 -7.90 6.81 -0.13
CA GLY A 111 -9.03 7.62 -0.58
C GLY A 111 -9.63 7.21 -1.93
N ILE A 112 -9.00 6.35 -2.70
CA ILE A 112 -9.51 5.87 -3.98
C ILE A 112 -10.75 5.00 -3.76
N SER A 113 -11.85 5.34 -4.44
CA SER A 113 -13.14 4.67 -4.25
C SER A 113 -14.00 4.58 -5.50
N THR A 114 -13.63 5.29 -6.58
CA THR A 114 -14.37 5.26 -7.85
C THR A 114 -13.47 4.87 -9.02
N PRO A 115 -14.03 4.32 -10.10
CA PRO A 115 -13.30 4.01 -11.33
C PRO A 115 -12.56 5.21 -11.93
N GLU A 116 -13.16 6.41 -11.86
CA GLU A 116 -12.56 7.65 -12.36
C GLU A 116 -11.30 8.02 -11.57
N GLN A 117 -11.38 7.93 -10.24
CA GLN A 117 -10.20 8.14 -9.38
C GLN A 117 -9.12 7.09 -9.63
N ALA A 118 -9.50 5.83 -9.82
CA ALA A 118 -8.55 4.77 -10.14
C ALA A 118 -7.83 5.06 -11.47
N LYS A 119 -8.56 5.46 -12.51
CA LYS A 119 -8.00 5.84 -13.82
C LYS A 119 -7.03 7.01 -13.71
N GLU A 120 -7.42 8.06 -12.99
CA GLU A 120 -6.58 9.24 -12.77
C GLU A 120 -5.27 8.87 -12.07
N MET A 121 -5.34 8.08 -11.00
CA MET A 121 -4.16 7.68 -10.24
C MET A 121 -3.27 6.68 -11.00
N ALA A 122 -3.86 5.72 -11.70
CA ALA A 122 -3.12 4.75 -12.51
C ALA A 122 -2.33 5.39 -13.66
N ALA A 123 -2.69 6.61 -14.10
CA ALA A 123 -1.89 7.34 -15.09
C ALA A 123 -0.50 7.76 -14.54
N HIS A 124 -0.30 7.71 -13.25
CA HIS A 124 0.94 8.13 -12.58
C HIS A 124 1.73 6.98 -11.93
N ALA A 125 1.16 5.78 -11.82
CA ALA A 125 1.77 4.65 -11.11
C ALA A 125 1.48 3.32 -11.82
N ASP A 126 2.12 2.24 -11.34
CA ASP A 126 1.94 0.89 -11.90
C ASP A 126 0.64 0.24 -11.41
N GLY A 127 0.01 0.79 -10.36
CA GLY A 127 -1.24 0.30 -9.83
C GLY A 127 -1.91 1.25 -8.83
N VAL A 128 -3.10 0.84 -8.39
CA VAL A 128 -3.86 1.55 -7.36
C VAL A 128 -4.30 0.58 -6.26
N ILE A 129 -4.41 1.09 -5.02
CA ILE A 129 -4.79 0.32 -3.86
C ILE A 129 -6.12 0.83 -3.33
N VAL A 130 -7.10 -0.07 -3.23
CA VAL A 130 -8.45 0.22 -2.76
C VAL A 130 -8.77 -0.67 -1.56
N GLY A 131 -8.97 -0.08 -0.39
CA GLY A 131 -9.29 -0.80 0.84
C GLY A 131 -10.67 -0.44 1.38
N SER A 132 -10.82 0.79 1.89
CA SER A 132 -12.02 1.22 2.63
C SER A 132 -13.34 1.07 1.85
N ALA A 133 -13.32 1.23 0.54
CA ALA A 133 -14.51 1.04 -0.28
C ALA A 133 -14.97 -0.44 -0.29
N ILE A 134 -14.02 -1.38 -0.37
CA ILE A 134 -14.31 -2.82 -0.28
C ILE A 134 -14.81 -3.18 1.11
N VAL A 135 -14.17 -2.66 2.18
CA VAL A 135 -14.61 -2.89 3.56
C VAL A 135 -16.05 -2.39 3.79
N LYS A 136 -16.45 -1.27 3.17
CA LYS A 136 -17.83 -0.78 3.21
C LYS A 136 -18.81 -1.74 2.55
N LEU A 137 -18.44 -2.41 1.45
CA LEU A 137 -19.27 -3.44 0.83
C LEU A 137 -19.40 -4.65 1.75
N CYS A 138 -18.33 -5.08 2.40
CA CYS A 138 -18.38 -6.14 3.41
C CYS A 138 -19.33 -5.78 4.55
N ALA A 139 -19.23 -4.56 5.09
CA ALA A 139 -20.11 -4.09 6.17
C ALA A 139 -21.59 -4.02 5.75
N LYS A 140 -21.86 -3.64 4.49
CA LYS A 140 -23.21 -3.50 3.98
C LYS A 140 -23.90 -4.83 3.70
N TYR A 141 -23.18 -5.79 3.13
CA TYR A 141 -23.76 -7.04 2.60
C TYR A 141 -23.36 -8.29 3.43
N GLY A 142 -22.50 -8.15 4.43
CA GLY A 142 -22.12 -9.24 5.32
C GLY A 142 -21.52 -10.43 4.54
N ARG A 143 -22.07 -11.62 4.79
CA ARG A 143 -21.62 -12.85 4.12
C ARG A 143 -21.95 -12.90 2.62
N ASP A 144 -22.90 -12.11 2.15
CA ASP A 144 -23.32 -12.04 0.76
C ASP A 144 -22.55 -10.99 -0.05
N CYS A 145 -21.46 -10.42 0.49
CA CYS A 145 -20.71 -9.32 -0.12
C CYS A 145 -19.94 -9.72 -1.40
N VAL A 146 -19.63 -10.99 -1.62
CA VAL A 146 -18.72 -11.45 -2.69
C VAL A 146 -19.15 -10.99 -4.09
N PRO A 147 -20.40 -11.14 -4.55
CA PRO A 147 -20.80 -10.64 -5.87
C PRO A 147 -20.60 -9.14 -6.03
N TYR A 148 -20.97 -8.36 -5.03
CA TYR A 148 -20.84 -6.90 -5.04
C TYR A 148 -19.38 -6.44 -5.06
N ILE A 149 -18.51 -7.14 -4.34
CA ILE A 149 -17.05 -6.87 -4.39
C ILE A 149 -16.51 -7.22 -5.77
N LYS A 150 -16.91 -8.35 -6.34
CA LYS A 150 -16.49 -8.78 -7.69
C LYS A 150 -16.82 -7.72 -8.73
N ASP A 151 -18.08 -7.25 -8.75
CA ASP A 151 -18.54 -6.25 -9.71
C ASP A 151 -17.82 -4.91 -9.52
N TYR A 152 -17.65 -4.50 -8.27
CA TYR A 152 -16.90 -3.29 -7.93
C TYR A 152 -15.44 -3.39 -8.38
N VAL A 153 -14.73 -4.47 -8.06
CA VAL A 153 -13.33 -4.67 -8.46
C VAL A 153 -13.20 -4.75 -9.98
N ALA A 154 -14.15 -5.39 -10.67
CA ALA A 154 -14.19 -5.43 -12.13
C ALA A 154 -14.28 -4.02 -12.73
N SER A 155 -15.20 -3.18 -12.22
CA SER A 155 -15.34 -1.78 -12.68
C SER A 155 -14.05 -0.96 -12.46
N MET A 156 -13.39 -1.14 -11.31
CA MET A 156 -12.12 -0.48 -11.02
C MET A 156 -11.01 -0.94 -11.97
N LYS A 157 -10.94 -2.25 -12.23
CA LYS A 157 -9.94 -2.85 -13.11
C LYS A 157 -10.13 -2.42 -14.57
N ASP A 158 -11.37 -2.35 -15.04
CA ASP A 158 -11.69 -1.93 -16.41
C ASP A 158 -11.32 -0.46 -16.66
N ALA A 159 -11.39 0.37 -15.63
CA ALA A 159 -11.03 1.78 -15.73
C ALA A 159 -9.51 2.04 -15.87
N ILE A 160 -8.66 1.07 -15.46
CA ILE A 160 -7.19 1.21 -15.45
C ILE A 160 -6.48 0.35 -16.51
N ARG A 161 -7.25 -0.28 -17.39
CA ARG A 161 -6.72 -1.05 -18.55
C ARG A 161 -6.28 -0.18 -19.70
#